data_096c135b4325d9218e44d4a5f8171fba
#
_entry.id   096c135b4325d9218e44d4a5f8171fba
#
_cell.length_a   1.000
_cell.length_b   1.000
_cell.length_c   1.000
_cell.angle_alpha   90.00
_cell.angle_beta   90.00
_cell.angle_gamma   90.00
#
_symmetry.space_group_name_H-M   'P 1'
#
loop_
_entity.id
_entity.type
_entity.pdbx_description
1 polymer ?
#
loop_
_entity_poly.entity_id
_entity_poly.type
_entity_poly.pdbx_seq_one_letter_code
_entity_poly.pdbx_strand_id
1 'polypeptide(L)'
;MRKTLIIAIVCFFASALNLSLAQVKVAYVDSEVIIKQLPEAQEVQKKLEDLQKQYVDTITAKETSLKSKADAFKVKYEDAQKLAEAGTLTPDQLKALETELGALQVDIQKDEQELYEYKQEVQQVLMNTQAELFKPVKKKIIDVIEQVAKELKYNFVLDKAGETVLYGDKEMDLTFKVLDKLK
;
A
#
# COMPACT_ATOMS: atom_id res chain seq x y z
N MET A 1 -65.10 -3.41 44.53
CA MET A 1 -64.76 -2.46 43.40
C MET A 1 -63.40 -1.78 43.58
N ARG A 2 -63.00 -1.24 44.74
CA ARG A 2 -61.71 -0.55 44.92
C ARG A 2 -60.45 -1.50 44.71
N LYS A 3 -60.57 -2.76 45.17
CA LYS A 3 -59.42 -3.74 45.03
C LYS A 3 -59.24 -4.25 43.60
N THR A 4 -60.28 -4.37 42.82
CA THR A 4 -60.22 -4.77 41.41
C THR A 4 -59.70 -3.66 40.53
N LEU A 5 -59.95 -2.39 40.85
CA LEU A 5 -59.41 -1.23 40.14
C LEU A 5 -57.89 -1.10 40.33
N ILE A 6 -57.36 -1.37 41.52
CA ILE A 6 -55.93 -1.31 41.83
C ILE A 6 -55.16 -2.42 41.08
N ILE A 7 -55.71 -3.62 41.00
CA ILE A 7 -55.08 -4.74 40.25
C ILE A 7 -55.03 -4.43 38.74
N ALA A 8 -56.08 -3.80 38.19
CA ALA A 8 -56.10 -3.42 36.77
C ALA A 8 -55.07 -2.33 36.46
N ILE A 9 -54.85 -1.36 37.36
CA ILE A 9 -53.82 -0.33 37.19
C ILE A 9 -52.38 -0.90 37.28
N VAL A 10 -52.14 -1.85 38.19
CA VAL A 10 -50.83 -2.51 38.32
C VAL A 10 -50.51 -3.37 37.10
N CYS A 11 -51.47 -4.11 36.54
CA CYS A 11 -51.32 -4.88 35.31
C CYS A 11 -51.08 -3.98 34.08
N PHE A 12 -51.68 -2.80 34.01
CA PHE A 12 -51.51 -1.84 32.93
C PHE A 12 -50.08 -1.20 32.97
N PHE A 13 -49.58 -0.93 34.16
CA PHE A 13 -48.21 -0.41 34.36
C PHE A 13 -47.11 -1.47 34.10
N ALA A 14 -47.40 -2.73 34.40
CA ALA A 14 -46.46 -3.84 34.13
C ALA A 14 -46.30 -4.13 32.63
N SER A 15 -47.31 -3.86 31.81
CA SER A 15 -47.22 -4.02 30.34
C SER A 15 -46.53 -2.85 29.62
N ALA A 16 -46.36 -1.70 30.29
CA ALA A 16 -45.63 -0.56 29.72
C ALA A 16 -44.09 -0.63 29.84
N LEU A 17 -43.56 -1.61 30.56
CA LEU A 17 -42.11 -1.83 30.76
C LEU A 17 -41.49 -2.78 29.73
N ASN A 18 -42.07 -2.88 28.53
CA ASN A 18 -41.33 -3.40 27.40
C ASN A 18 -40.29 -2.34 26.96
N LEU A 19 -39.27 -2.13 27.79
CA LEU A 19 -38.04 -1.51 27.37
C LEU A 19 -37.47 -2.39 26.27
N SER A 20 -37.80 -2.10 25.01
CA SER A 20 -37.10 -2.62 23.87
C SER A 20 -35.67 -2.15 24.02
N LEU A 21 -34.83 -2.94 24.69
CA LEU A 21 -33.40 -2.81 24.58
C LEU A 21 -33.13 -2.97 23.10
N ALA A 22 -32.91 -1.85 22.42
CA ALA A 22 -32.52 -1.87 21.02
C ALA A 22 -31.24 -2.70 20.93
N GLN A 23 -31.39 -3.96 20.53
CA GLN A 23 -30.27 -4.87 20.38
C GLN A 23 -29.36 -4.32 19.29
N VAL A 24 -28.16 -3.92 19.64
CA VAL A 24 -27.15 -3.47 18.69
C VAL A 24 -26.83 -4.64 17.75
N LYS A 25 -27.14 -4.46 16.46
CA LYS A 25 -26.85 -5.43 15.43
C LYS A 25 -25.51 -5.11 14.82
N VAL A 26 -24.61 -6.08 14.87
CA VAL A 26 -23.27 -6.00 14.28
C VAL A 26 -23.17 -7.00 13.13
N ALA A 27 -22.63 -6.56 12.02
CA ALA A 27 -22.28 -7.43 10.89
C ALA A 27 -20.78 -7.30 10.60
N TYR A 28 -20.30 -8.10 9.67
CA TYR A 28 -18.94 -7.96 9.17
C TYR A 28 -18.89 -8.16 7.66
N VAL A 29 -17.81 -7.66 7.06
CA VAL A 29 -17.43 -7.88 5.66
C VAL A 29 -15.97 -8.29 5.60
N ASP A 30 -15.59 -8.98 4.55
CA ASP A 30 -14.20 -9.21 4.21
C ASP A 30 -13.83 -8.27 3.05
N SER A 31 -13.23 -7.12 3.40
CA SER A 31 -12.88 -6.10 2.42
C SER A 31 -11.81 -6.59 1.44
N GLU A 32 -10.95 -7.53 1.84
CA GLU A 32 -9.94 -8.12 0.97
C GLU A 32 -10.59 -8.97 -0.13
N VAL A 33 -11.58 -9.78 0.23
CA VAL A 33 -12.35 -10.58 -0.73
C VAL A 33 -13.09 -9.66 -1.71
N ILE A 34 -13.69 -8.57 -1.20
CA ILE A 34 -14.39 -7.58 -2.03
C ILE A 34 -13.41 -6.95 -3.02
N ILE A 35 -12.27 -6.44 -2.56
CA ILE A 35 -11.25 -5.79 -3.39
C ILE A 35 -10.74 -6.76 -4.48
N LYS A 36 -10.43 -8.02 -4.12
CA LYS A 36 -9.94 -9.02 -5.09
C LYS A 36 -10.93 -9.34 -6.20
N GLN A 37 -12.23 -9.23 -5.94
CA GLN A 37 -13.28 -9.56 -6.91
C GLN A 37 -13.81 -8.34 -7.68
N LEU A 38 -13.41 -7.12 -7.30
CA LEU A 38 -13.89 -5.90 -7.94
C LEU A 38 -13.05 -5.56 -9.18
N PRO A 39 -13.64 -5.45 -10.38
CA PRO A 39 -12.89 -5.15 -11.60
C PRO A 39 -12.07 -3.86 -11.52
N GLU A 40 -12.61 -2.81 -10.94
CA GLU A 40 -11.91 -1.53 -10.77
C GLU A 40 -10.67 -1.67 -9.88
N ALA A 41 -10.71 -2.53 -8.86
CA ALA A 41 -9.55 -2.81 -8.02
C ALA A 41 -8.47 -3.60 -8.77
N GLN A 42 -8.88 -4.54 -9.64
CA GLN A 42 -7.96 -5.29 -10.49
C GLN A 42 -7.28 -4.39 -11.52
N GLU A 43 -8.00 -3.42 -12.09
CA GLU A 43 -7.40 -2.40 -12.97
C GLU A 43 -6.37 -1.54 -12.24
N VAL A 44 -6.67 -1.13 -11.00
CA VAL A 44 -5.73 -0.39 -10.17
C VAL A 44 -4.48 -1.23 -9.90
N GLN A 45 -4.67 -2.50 -9.53
CA GLN A 45 -3.56 -3.41 -9.27
C GLN A 45 -2.65 -3.55 -10.50
N LYS A 46 -3.23 -3.74 -11.68
CA LYS A 46 -2.49 -3.83 -12.94
C LYS A 46 -1.70 -2.54 -13.24
N LYS A 47 -2.30 -1.37 -13.03
CA LYS A 47 -1.59 -0.09 -13.20
C LYS A 47 -0.39 0.03 -12.27
N LEU A 48 -0.52 -0.43 -11.01
CA LEU A 48 0.58 -0.42 -10.04
C LEU A 48 1.69 -1.41 -10.44
N GLU A 49 1.34 -2.58 -10.93
CA GLU A 49 2.30 -3.57 -11.43
C GLU A 49 3.08 -3.03 -12.63
N ASP A 50 2.39 -2.41 -13.60
CA ASP A 50 3.02 -1.79 -14.77
C ASP A 50 3.97 -0.65 -14.35
N LEU A 51 3.54 0.19 -13.40
CA LEU A 51 4.36 1.28 -12.86
C LEU A 51 5.58 0.75 -12.11
N GLN A 52 5.40 -0.26 -11.26
CA GLN A 52 6.49 -0.90 -10.54
C GLN A 52 7.52 -1.49 -11.50
N LYS A 53 7.06 -2.15 -12.57
CA LYS A 53 7.94 -2.69 -13.60
C LYS A 53 8.79 -1.58 -14.25
N GLN A 54 8.18 -0.46 -14.63
CA GLN A 54 8.91 0.68 -15.21
C GLN A 54 10.01 1.21 -14.28
N TYR A 55 9.74 1.30 -12.98
CA TYR A 55 10.73 1.72 -12.00
C TYR A 55 11.85 0.68 -11.82
N VAL A 56 11.51 -0.61 -11.77
CA VAL A 56 12.50 -1.70 -11.70
C VAL A 56 13.41 -1.68 -12.92
N ASP A 57 12.86 -1.52 -14.12
CA ASP A 57 13.63 -1.43 -15.36
C ASP A 57 14.58 -0.23 -15.33
N THR A 58 14.12 0.93 -14.84
CA THR A 58 14.95 2.14 -14.70
C THR A 58 16.06 1.95 -13.66
N ILE A 59 15.78 1.36 -12.52
CA ILE A 59 16.76 1.07 -11.47
C ILE A 59 17.83 0.12 -12.02
N THR A 60 17.40 -0.94 -12.70
CA THR A 60 18.31 -1.93 -13.32
C THR A 60 19.22 -1.29 -14.36
N ALA A 61 18.69 -0.38 -15.18
CA ALA A 61 19.49 0.35 -16.16
C ALA A 61 20.55 1.25 -15.48
N LYS A 62 20.16 1.97 -14.41
CA LYS A 62 21.11 2.80 -13.64
C LYS A 62 22.18 1.95 -12.94
N GLU A 63 21.81 0.82 -12.34
CA GLU A 63 22.77 -0.13 -11.72
C GLU A 63 23.74 -0.69 -12.73
N THR A 64 23.27 -1.06 -13.93
CA THR A 64 24.11 -1.56 -15.01
C THR A 64 25.09 -0.49 -15.49
N SER A 65 24.63 0.75 -15.64
CA SER A 65 25.48 1.89 -16.02
C SER A 65 26.55 2.16 -14.96
N LEU A 66 26.17 2.19 -13.70
CA LEU A 66 27.08 2.41 -12.56
C LEU A 66 28.14 1.30 -12.51
N LYS A 67 27.73 0.05 -12.64
CA LYS A 67 28.66 -1.09 -12.71
C LYS A 67 29.64 -0.96 -13.86
N SER A 68 29.18 -0.60 -15.05
CA SER A 68 30.05 -0.39 -16.22
C SER A 68 31.09 0.71 -16.00
N LYS A 69 30.68 1.84 -15.36
CA LYS A 69 31.60 2.92 -14.98
C LYS A 69 32.64 2.45 -13.96
N ALA A 70 32.21 1.69 -12.94
CA ALA A 70 33.10 1.17 -11.91
C ALA A 70 34.11 0.16 -12.49
N ASP A 71 33.68 -0.73 -13.39
CA ASP A 71 34.54 -1.68 -14.08
C ASP A 71 35.57 -0.94 -14.98
N ALA A 72 35.12 0.09 -15.71
CA ALA A 72 35.99 0.91 -16.53
C ALA A 72 37.04 1.69 -15.69
N PHE A 73 36.60 2.24 -14.56
CA PHE A 73 37.51 2.89 -13.61
C PHE A 73 38.55 1.93 -13.08
N LYS A 74 38.15 0.71 -12.69
CA LYS A 74 39.09 -0.31 -12.20
C LYS A 74 40.15 -0.65 -13.23
N VAL A 75 39.79 -0.92 -14.47
CA VAL A 75 40.73 -1.21 -15.56
C VAL A 75 41.70 -0.03 -15.75
N LYS A 76 41.18 1.19 -15.80
CA LYS A 76 42.01 2.38 -16.00
C LYS A 76 42.97 2.63 -14.84
N TYR A 77 42.52 2.37 -13.61
CA TYR A 77 43.36 2.47 -12.42
C TYR A 77 44.49 1.45 -12.42
N GLU A 78 44.21 0.18 -12.78
CA GLU A 78 45.21 -0.88 -12.89
C GLU A 78 46.24 -0.58 -13.99
N ASP A 79 45.81 -0.04 -15.12
CA ASP A 79 46.70 0.36 -16.21
C ASP A 79 47.57 1.58 -15.83
N ALA A 80 47.00 2.54 -15.10
CA ALA A 80 47.72 3.68 -14.56
C ALA A 80 48.82 3.25 -13.58
N GLN A 81 48.53 2.29 -12.70
CA GLN A 81 49.51 1.71 -11.79
C GLN A 81 50.69 1.08 -12.55
N LYS A 82 50.42 0.24 -13.54
CA LYS A 82 51.46 -0.41 -14.35
C LYS A 82 52.37 0.60 -15.05
N LEU A 83 51.79 1.66 -15.63
CA LEU A 83 52.52 2.72 -16.28
C LEU A 83 53.41 3.52 -15.31
N ALA A 84 52.89 3.80 -14.11
CA ALA A 84 53.64 4.48 -13.05
C ALA A 84 54.81 3.63 -12.55
N GLU A 85 54.62 2.31 -12.32
CA GLU A 85 55.65 1.36 -11.91
C GLU A 85 56.73 1.18 -12.98
N ALA A 86 56.36 1.23 -14.25
CA ALA A 86 57.33 1.15 -15.36
C ALA A 86 58.17 2.43 -15.52
N GLY A 87 57.83 3.53 -14.83
CA GLY A 87 58.57 4.79 -14.92
C GLY A 87 58.51 5.47 -16.29
N THR A 88 57.48 5.13 -17.09
CA THR A 88 57.33 5.60 -18.47
C THR A 88 56.59 6.92 -18.61
N LEU A 89 55.96 7.41 -17.52
CA LEU A 89 55.14 8.62 -17.49
C LEU A 89 55.98 9.85 -17.17
N THR A 90 55.75 10.93 -17.92
CA THR A 90 56.25 12.25 -17.53
C THR A 90 55.43 12.80 -16.35
N PRO A 91 55.96 13.78 -15.56
CA PRO A 91 55.22 14.40 -14.45
C PRO A 91 53.85 14.98 -14.87
N ASP A 92 53.76 15.56 -16.08
CA ASP A 92 52.51 16.14 -16.61
C ASP A 92 51.50 15.05 -16.97
N GLN A 93 51.94 13.92 -17.51
CA GLN A 93 51.10 12.78 -17.82
C GLN A 93 50.55 12.12 -16.54
N LEU A 94 51.41 11.99 -15.52
CA LEU A 94 50.99 11.45 -14.22
C LEU A 94 49.90 12.34 -13.59
N LYS A 95 50.10 13.66 -13.56
CA LYS A 95 49.12 14.62 -13.04
C LYS A 95 47.81 14.61 -13.82
N ALA A 96 47.87 14.50 -15.15
CA ALA A 96 46.66 14.38 -15.98
C ALA A 96 45.85 13.11 -15.65
N LEU A 97 46.58 11.99 -15.50
CA LEU A 97 45.96 10.69 -15.17
C LEU A 97 45.32 10.68 -13.76
N GLU A 98 46.00 11.24 -12.77
CA GLU A 98 45.45 11.42 -11.42
C GLU A 98 44.19 12.29 -11.44
N THR A 99 44.19 13.37 -12.22
CA THR A 99 43.02 14.27 -12.37
C THR A 99 41.86 13.52 -13.01
N GLU A 100 42.11 12.73 -14.04
CA GLU A 100 41.07 11.96 -14.73
C GLU A 100 40.49 10.85 -13.85
N LEU A 101 41.34 10.12 -13.13
CA LEU A 101 40.88 9.09 -12.19
C LEU A 101 40.06 9.70 -11.04
N GLY A 102 40.52 10.84 -10.50
CA GLY A 102 39.76 11.58 -9.49
C GLY A 102 38.39 12.02 -9.98
N ALA A 103 38.31 12.55 -11.21
CA ALA A 103 37.02 12.95 -11.80
C ALA A 103 36.07 11.74 -11.99
N LEU A 104 36.59 10.61 -12.49
CA LEU A 104 35.81 9.37 -12.64
C LEU A 104 35.30 8.85 -11.29
N GLN A 105 36.14 8.88 -10.26
CA GLN A 105 35.75 8.46 -8.92
C GLN A 105 34.61 9.33 -8.36
N VAL A 106 34.68 10.65 -8.53
CA VAL A 106 33.62 11.59 -8.12
C VAL A 106 32.33 11.34 -8.89
N ASP A 107 32.43 11.07 -10.22
CA ASP A 107 31.26 10.77 -11.05
C ASP A 107 30.56 9.46 -10.61
N ILE A 108 31.33 8.41 -10.29
CA ILE A 108 30.80 7.17 -9.73
C ILE A 108 30.10 7.41 -8.39
N GLN A 109 30.72 8.13 -7.47
CA GLN A 109 30.12 8.43 -6.16
C GLN A 109 28.81 9.23 -6.32
N LYS A 110 28.78 10.15 -7.27
CA LYS A 110 27.55 10.90 -7.60
C LYS A 110 26.46 9.99 -8.13
N ASP A 111 26.76 9.10 -9.07
CA ASP A 111 25.79 8.14 -9.61
C ASP A 111 25.29 7.17 -8.53
N GLU A 112 26.14 6.74 -7.59
CA GLU A 112 25.74 5.92 -6.43
C GLU A 112 24.74 6.66 -5.54
N GLN A 113 25.03 7.92 -5.24
CA GLN A 113 24.14 8.76 -4.45
C GLN A 113 22.80 9.00 -5.15
N GLU A 114 22.83 9.35 -6.43
CA GLU A 114 21.62 9.54 -7.24
C GLU A 114 20.78 8.26 -7.35
N LEU A 115 21.41 7.10 -7.48
CA LEU A 115 20.71 5.81 -7.49
C LEU A 115 20.05 5.52 -6.14
N TYR A 116 20.75 5.80 -5.05
CA TYR A 116 20.20 5.65 -3.70
C TYR A 116 18.96 6.54 -3.49
N GLU A 117 19.09 7.82 -3.81
CA GLU A 117 17.99 8.79 -3.70
C GLU A 117 16.80 8.40 -4.58
N TYR A 118 17.05 8.00 -5.82
CA TYR A 118 16.02 7.53 -6.73
C TYR A 118 15.25 6.31 -6.19
N LYS A 119 15.95 5.33 -5.60
CA LYS A 119 15.28 4.18 -4.96
C LYS A 119 14.36 4.58 -3.80
N GLN A 120 14.77 5.56 -3.00
CA GLN A 120 13.95 6.09 -1.90
C GLN A 120 12.71 6.84 -2.44
N GLU A 121 12.92 7.68 -3.46
CA GLU A 121 11.84 8.40 -4.13
C GLU A 121 10.81 7.44 -4.73
N VAL A 122 11.27 6.41 -5.43
CA VAL A 122 10.39 5.38 -6.04
C VAL A 122 9.52 4.69 -4.99
N GLN A 123 10.07 4.32 -3.85
CA GLN A 123 9.28 3.72 -2.76
C GLN A 123 8.16 4.66 -2.30
N GLN A 124 8.49 5.94 -2.09
CA GLN A 124 7.50 6.93 -1.66
C GLN A 124 6.44 7.18 -2.73
N VAL A 125 6.85 7.29 -3.99
CA VAL A 125 5.94 7.48 -5.12
C VAL A 125 4.98 6.30 -5.28
N LEU A 126 5.48 5.07 -5.20
CA LEU A 126 4.64 3.87 -5.31
C LEU A 126 3.62 3.80 -4.18
N MET A 127 4.03 4.08 -2.94
CA MET A 127 3.13 4.10 -1.79
C MET A 127 2.03 5.16 -1.93
N ASN A 128 2.40 6.38 -2.32
CA ASN A 128 1.45 7.47 -2.51
C ASN A 128 0.49 7.18 -3.68
N THR A 129 1.04 6.68 -4.80
CA THR A 129 0.24 6.33 -5.99
C THR A 129 -0.74 5.20 -5.66
N GLN A 130 -0.33 4.19 -4.91
CA GLN A 130 -1.22 3.13 -4.45
C GLN A 130 -2.38 3.70 -3.62
N ALA A 131 -2.08 4.57 -2.65
CA ALA A 131 -3.09 5.18 -1.80
C ALA A 131 -4.10 5.99 -2.62
N GLU A 132 -3.61 6.83 -3.55
CA GLU A 132 -4.48 7.68 -4.39
C GLU A 132 -5.32 6.85 -5.38
N LEU A 133 -4.77 5.84 -6.02
CA LEU A 133 -5.49 4.99 -6.97
C LEU A 133 -6.57 4.14 -6.28
N PHE A 134 -6.30 3.64 -5.05
CA PHE A 134 -7.29 2.88 -4.29
C PHE A 134 -8.33 3.73 -3.59
N LYS A 135 -8.10 5.01 -3.40
CA LYS A 135 -9.02 5.92 -2.69
C LYS A 135 -10.45 5.91 -3.24
N PRO A 136 -10.69 6.08 -4.57
CA PRO A 136 -12.03 6.01 -5.11
C PRO A 136 -12.67 4.63 -4.98
N VAL A 137 -11.89 3.56 -5.14
CA VAL A 137 -12.35 2.18 -4.98
C VAL A 137 -12.81 1.93 -3.54
N LYS A 138 -11.99 2.29 -2.57
CA LYS A 138 -12.34 2.19 -1.13
C LYS A 138 -13.58 2.99 -0.80
N LYS A 139 -13.69 4.22 -1.33
CA LYS A 139 -14.88 5.05 -1.12
C LYS A 139 -16.15 4.35 -1.65
N LYS A 140 -16.11 3.83 -2.87
CA LYS A 140 -17.24 3.10 -3.49
C LYS A 140 -17.65 1.90 -2.62
N ILE A 141 -16.69 1.13 -2.14
CA ILE A 141 -16.95 -0.03 -1.26
C ILE A 141 -17.62 0.42 0.03
N ILE A 142 -17.10 1.46 0.70
CA ILE A 142 -17.66 1.99 1.95
C ILE A 142 -19.09 2.49 1.74
N ASP A 143 -19.34 3.26 0.68
CA ASP A 143 -20.68 3.79 0.35
C ASP A 143 -21.68 2.64 0.17
N VAL A 144 -21.31 1.54 -0.47
CA VAL A 144 -22.16 0.36 -0.65
C VAL A 144 -22.34 -0.42 0.66
N ILE A 145 -21.28 -0.57 1.48
CA ILE A 145 -21.39 -1.18 2.81
C ILE A 145 -22.41 -0.42 3.67
N GLU A 146 -22.31 0.91 3.69
CA GLU A 146 -23.27 1.74 4.42
C GLU A 146 -24.72 1.56 3.92
N GLN A 147 -24.90 1.48 2.60
CA GLN A 147 -26.21 1.25 2.01
C GLN A 147 -26.77 -0.10 2.43
N VAL A 148 -26.01 -1.19 2.32
CA VAL A 148 -26.42 -2.55 2.72
C VAL A 148 -26.71 -2.60 4.23
N ALA A 149 -25.86 -1.99 5.05
CA ALA A 149 -26.06 -1.92 6.49
C ALA A 149 -27.37 -1.23 6.88
N LYS A 150 -27.67 -0.09 6.25
CA LYS A 150 -28.93 0.67 6.49
C LYS A 150 -30.15 -0.15 6.05
N GLU A 151 -30.11 -0.80 4.89
CA GLU A 151 -31.21 -1.64 4.39
C GLU A 151 -31.50 -2.82 5.32
N LEU A 152 -30.46 -3.44 5.87
CA LEU A 152 -30.59 -4.61 6.76
C LEU A 152 -30.68 -4.24 8.25
N LYS A 153 -30.69 -2.93 8.56
CA LYS A 153 -30.77 -2.38 9.91
C LYS A 153 -29.65 -2.86 10.84
N TYR A 154 -28.45 -2.95 10.33
CA TYR A 154 -27.24 -3.10 11.13
C TYR A 154 -26.75 -1.75 11.65
N ASN A 155 -26.26 -1.75 12.90
CA ASN A 155 -25.73 -0.54 13.55
C ASN A 155 -24.22 -0.36 13.27
N PHE A 156 -23.50 -1.48 13.14
CA PHE A 156 -22.07 -1.50 12.86
C PHE A 156 -21.75 -2.60 11.84
N VAL A 157 -20.76 -2.32 11.00
CA VAL A 157 -20.12 -3.32 10.12
C VAL A 157 -18.63 -3.29 10.41
N LEU A 158 -18.06 -4.42 10.75
CA LEU A 158 -16.65 -4.60 11.04
C LEU A 158 -15.93 -5.19 9.82
N ASP A 159 -14.65 -4.88 9.66
CA ASP A 159 -13.85 -5.49 8.62
C ASP A 159 -13.10 -6.71 9.17
N LYS A 160 -13.26 -7.85 8.52
CA LYS A 160 -12.58 -9.08 8.86
C LYS A 160 -11.13 -9.13 8.35
N ALA A 161 -10.82 -8.43 7.27
CA ALA A 161 -9.49 -8.41 6.67
C ALA A 161 -8.39 -7.90 7.62
N GLY A 162 -8.74 -7.04 8.60
CA GLY A 162 -7.81 -6.51 9.60
C GLY A 162 -7.62 -7.38 10.85
N GLU A 163 -7.99 -8.68 10.81
CA GLU A 163 -7.94 -9.59 11.97
C GLU A 163 -8.74 -9.10 13.20
N THR A 164 -9.56 -8.08 13.02
CA THR A 164 -10.40 -7.50 14.08
C THR A 164 -11.56 -8.44 14.45
N VAL A 165 -12.02 -9.24 13.49
CA VAL A 165 -13.10 -10.21 13.66
C VAL A 165 -12.53 -11.62 13.58
N LEU A 166 -12.35 -12.27 14.74
CA LEU A 166 -11.85 -13.63 14.81
C LEU A 166 -12.96 -14.68 14.55
N TYR A 167 -14.19 -14.35 14.90
CA TYR A 167 -15.36 -15.21 14.72
C TYR A 167 -16.61 -14.35 14.49
N GLY A 168 -17.49 -14.84 13.62
CA GLY A 168 -18.83 -14.29 13.40
C GLY A 168 -19.70 -15.32 12.69
N ASP A 169 -20.99 -15.33 13.01
CA ASP A 169 -21.96 -16.20 12.34
C ASP A 169 -22.08 -15.83 10.86
N LYS A 170 -22.25 -16.81 9.98
CA LYS A 170 -22.36 -16.59 8.52
C LYS A 170 -23.52 -15.68 8.14
N GLU A 171 -24.58 -15.64 8.96
CA GLU A 171 -25.73 -14.77 8.74
C GLU A 171 -25.40 -13.29 8.90
N MET A 172 -24.31 -12.98 9.64
CA MET A 172 -23.79 -11.63 9.85
C MET A 172 -22.75 -11.22 8.79
N ASP A 173 -22.35 -12.13 7.90
CA ASP A 173 -21.43 -11.87 6.80
C ASP A 173 -22.16 -11.18 5.63
N LEU A 174 -21.81 -9.94 5.38
CA LEU A 174 -22.37 -9.12 4.31
C LEU A 174 -21.49 -9.06 3.05
N THR A 175 -20.34 -9.76 3.04
CA THR A 175 -19.34 -9.70 1.96
C THR A 175 -19.97 -9.87 0.58
N PHE A 176 -20.72 -10.96 0.38
CA PHE A 176 -21.33 -11.24 -0.92
C PHE A 176 -22.50 -10.32 -1.26
N LYS A 177 -23.26 -9.86 -0.26
CA LYS A 177 -24.33 -8.88 -0.49
C LYS A 177 -23.79 -7.53 -0.93
N VAL A 178 -22.65 -7.12 -0.38
CA VAL A 178 -21.92 -5.92 -0.81
C VAL A 178 -21.37 -6.11 -2.23
N LEU A 179 -20.75 -7.26 -2.52
CA LEU A 179 -20.25 -7.59 -3.86
C LEU A 179 -21.34 -7.56 -4.92
N ASP A 180 -22.49 -8.15 -4.65
CA ASP A 180 -23.61 -8.17 -5.60
C ASP A 180 -24.16 -6.77 -5.91
N LYS A 181 -24.00 -5.84 -4.98
CA LYS A 181 -24.42 -4.45 -5.14
C LYS A 181 -23.37 -3.55 -5.79
N LEU A 182 -22.11 -3.98 -5.76
CA LEU A 182 -20.97 -3.31 -6.41
C LEU A 182 -20.89 -3.61 -7.92
N LYS A 183 -21.46 -4.74 -8.36
CA LYS A 183 -21.58 -5.16 -9.76
C LYS A 183 -22.72 -4.42 -10.46
#